data_a6058e99aa644d4927a9235be9d782d2
#
_entry.id   a6058e99aa644d4927a9235be9d782d2
#
_cell.length_a   1.000
_cell.length_b   1.000
_cell.length_c   1.000
_cell.angle_alpha   90.00
_cell.angle_beta   90.00
_cell.angle_gamma   90.00
#
_symmetry.space_group_name_H-M   'P 1'
#
loop_
_entity.id
_entity.type
_entity.pdbx_description
1 polymer ?
#
loop_
_entity_poly.entity_id
_entity_poly.type
_entity_poly.pdbx_seq_one_letter_code
_entity_poly.pdbx_strand_id
1 'polypeptide(L)'
;MTTRTLVTGGTGLIGGEVIVALAGEGRAVDALVRAGSDDEARQRLFDRLEKSPAWRPELAPLVEPVIGDTTRELFGAPAGRFADTRTIVHCAANTHFADREDEAVWTTNVTGAHTLVGVARAAARLARVVFVSTASVVTAPEGACLREDAPFAGYSNTYTRSKREAEAIVRRSGLDAVILRPSIVVSRGVRDRTMARSILWAVPIMGELGDVPIDPDTRIDIVPVDHVARAIVRLVAKPVLSHRTYHISAGEGAHRFTELCEHVIRGNPALHRIRPLGRHAKVSDRARARLLRPLGEYLPFINADVRYANERLVSEIGADGVAPSALAYLPELIGQISRREAIDEMQRP
;
A
#
# COMPACT_ATOMS: atom_id res chain seq x y z
N MET A 1 18.86 -26.69 0.34
CA MET A 1 17.52 -26.33 0.89
C MET A 1 17.15 -24.96 0.38
N THR A 2 16.06 -24.84 -0.35
CA THR A 2 15.57 -23.58 -0.91
C THR A 2 15.09 -22.68 0.24
N THR A 3 15.65 -21.48 0.35
CA THR A 3 15.24 -20.49 1.35
C THR A 3 13.84 -19.99 1.02
N ARG A 4 12.90 -20.08 1.97
CA ARG A 4 11.52 -19.65 1.80
C ARG A 4 11.30 -18.23 2.32
N THR A 5 10.46 -17.47 1.61
CA THR A 5 9.98 -16.16 2.04
C THR A 5 8.50 -16.27 2.42
N LEU A 6 8.16 -15.92 3.65
CA LEU A 6 6.76 -15.81 4.07
C LEU A 6 6.22 -14.42 3.70
N VAL A 7 5.12 -14.37 2.97
CA VAL A 7 4.43 -13.12 2.64
C VAL A 7 3.04 -13.13 3.28
N THR A 8 2.74 -12.15 4.12
CA THR A 8 1.38 -11.93 4.63
C THR A 8 0.64 -10.91 3.78
N GLY A 9 -0.67 -10.98 3.73
CA GLY A 9 -1.47 -10.09 2.90
C GLY A 9 -1.35 -10.40 1.40
N GLY A 10 -1.06 -11.66 1.03
CA GLY A 10 -0.86 -12.10 -0.35
C GLY A 10 -2.05 -11.90 -1.28
N THR A 11 -3.27 -11.83 -0.74
CA THR A 11 -4.50 -11.52 -1.51
C THR A 11 -4.74 -10.00 -1.66
N GLY A 12 -3.89 -9.16 -1.06
CA GLY A 12 -3.95 -7.70 -1.17
C GLY A 12 -3.17 -7.14 -2.35
N LEU A 13 -3.24 -5.80 -2.52
CA LEU A 13 -2.60 -5.11 -3.64
C LEU A 13 -1.07 -5.29 -3.63
N ILE A 14 -0.41 -4.90 -2.55
CA ILE A 14 1.06 -4.95 -2.45
C ILE A 14 1.54 -6.39 -2.32
N GLY A 15 0.95 -7.17 -1.40
CA GLY A 15 1.40 -8.54 -1.13
C GLY A 15 1.32 -9.46 -2.34
N GLY A 16 0.26 -9.35 -3.15
CA GLY A 16 0.14 -10.12 -4.40
C GLY A 16 1.25 -9.80 -5.40
N GLU A 17 1.55 -8.52 -5.63
CA GLU A 17 2.65 -8.13 -6.55
C GLU A 17 4.03 -8.51 -6.00
N VAL A 18 4.22 -8.46 -4.68
CA VAL A 18 5.47 -8.94 -4.04
C VAL A 18 5.66 -10.45 -4.25
N ILE A 19 4.59 -11.25 -4.11
CA ILE A 19 4.65 -12.70 -4.38
C ILE A 19 5.05 -12.96 -5.83
N VAL A 20 4.37 -12.28 -6.77
CA VAL A 20 4.68 -12.42 -8.21
C VAL A 20 6.13 -12.05 -8.51
N ALA A 21 6.61 -10.93 -7.94
CA ALA A 21 7.97 -10.46 -8.16
C ALA A 21 9.03 -11.41 -7.54
N LEU A 22 8.78 -11.93 -6.32
CA LEU A 22 9.66 -12.91 -5.67
C LEU A 22 9.72 -14.23 -6.47
N ALA A 23 8.57 -14.77 -6.90
CA ALA A 23 8.50 -15.97 -7.71
C ALA A 23 9.17 -15.77 -9.07
N GLY A 24 9.02 -14.58 -9.68
CA GLY A 24 9.71 -14.20 -10.91
C GLY A 24 11.25 -14.19 -10.79
N GLU A 25 11.80 -14.01 -9.59
CA GLU A 25 13.23 -14.18 -9.27
C GLU A 25 13.59 -15.62 -8.86
N GLY A 26 12.69 -16.60 -9.04
CA GLY A 26 12.91 -18.01 -8.69
C GLY A 26 12.89 -18.29 -7.19
N ARG A 27 12.33 -17.41 -6.36
CA ARG A 27 12.27 -17.58 -4.91
C ARG A 27 11.01 -18.35 -4.51
N ALA A 28 11.16 -19.32 -3.60
CA ALA A 28 10.03 -20.02 -3.01
C ALA A 28 9.31 -19.12 -2.00
N VAL A 29 7.97 -19.02 -2.12
CA VAL A 29 7.12 -18.15 -1.31
C VAL A 29 6.05 -18.94 -0.60
N ASP A 30 5.94 -18.77 0.73
CA ASP A 30 4.77 -19.14 1.52
C ASP A 30 3.85 -17.92 1.60
N ALA A 31 2.63 -18.02 1.08
CA ALA A 31 1.67 -16.93 1.06
C ALA A 31 0.58 -17.16 2.11
N LEU A 32 0.56 -16.36 3.18
CA LEU A 32 -0.47 -16.47 4.22
C LEU A 32 -1.82 -15.98 3.69
N VAL A 33 -2.83 -16.85 3.76
CA VAL A 33 -4.19 -16.60 3.25
C VAL A 33 -5.22 -16.96 4.31
N ARG A 34 -6.19 -16.08 4.55
CA ARG A 34 -7.36 -16.40 5.39
C ARG A 34 -8.34 -17.24 4.57
N ALA A 35 -8.53 -18.49 4.96
CA ALA A 35 -9.42 -19.43 4.30
C ALA A 35 -9.87 -20.53 5.27
N GLY A 36 -10.97 -21.19 4.93
CA GLY A 36 -11.50 -22.34 5.68
C GLY A 36 -10.97 -23.70 5.20
N SER A 37 -10.35 -23.74 4.00
CA SER A 37 -9.76 -24.95 3.42
C SER A 37 -8.57 -24.61 2.52
N ASP A 38 -7.75 -25.63 2.21
CA ASP A 38 -6.61 -25.49 1.30
C ASP A 38 -7.06 -25.11 -0.11
N ASP A 39 -8.17 -25.68 -0.59
CA ASP A 39 -8.73 -25.35 -1.91
C ASP A 39 -9.17 -23.87 -1.97
N GLU A 40 -9.86 -23.38 -0.94
CA GLU A 40 -10.25 -21.97 -0.85
C GLU A 40 -9.00 -21.08 -0.79
N ALA A 41 -8.00 -21.43 0.01
CA ALA A 41 -6.77 -20.67 0.12
C ALA A 41 -6.07 -20.57 -1.24
N ARG A 42 -5.97 -21.70 -1.93
CA ARG A 42 -5.37 -21.80 -3.27
C ARG A 42 -6.16 -20.96 -4.27
N GLN A 43 -7.45 -21.12 -4.35
CA GLN A 43 -8.31 -20.36 -5.26
C GLN A 43 -8.16 -18.86 -5.02
N ARG A 44 -8.35 -18.39 -3.77
CA ARG A 44 -8.26 -16.96 -3.43
C ARG A 44 -6.91 -16.34 -3.76
N LEU A 45 -5.83 -17.09 -3.52
CA LEU A 45 -4.49 -16.61 -3.81
C LEU A 45 -4.27 -16.52 -5.32
N PHE A 46 -4.49 -17.59 -6.07
CA PHE A 46 -4.21 -17.61 -7.50
C PHE A 46 -5.13 -16.70 -8.29
N ASP A 47 -6.41 -16.58 -7.92
CA ASP A 47 -7.32 -15.55 -8.46
C ASP A 47 -6.75 -14.12 -8.33
N ARG A 48 -5.98 -13.87 -7.27
CA ARG A 48 -5.30 -12.59 -7.10
C ARG A 48 -4.03 -12.49 -7.94
N LEU A 49 -3.20 -13.52 -7.98
CA LEU A 49 -1.91 -13.49 -8.68
C LEU A 49 -2.10 -13.41 -10.19
N GLU A 50 -3.09 -14.11 -10.75
CA GLU A 50 -3.44 -14.11 -12.17
C GLU A 50 -3.86 -12.73 -12.70
N LYS A 51 -4.26 -11.83 -11.83
CA LYS A 51 -4.58 -10.44 -12.17
C LYS A 51 -3.34 -9.57 -12.39
N SER A 52 -2.17 -10.01 -11.94
CA SER A 52 -0.93 -9.31 -12.19
C SER A 52 -0.45 -9.52 -13.62
N PRO A 53 -0.07 -8.46 -14.35
CA PRO A 53 0.44 -8.59 -15.72
C PRO A 53 1.79 -9.33 -15.77
N ALA A 54 2.48 -9.42 -14.64
CA ALA A 54 3.76 -10.13 -14.52
C ALA A 54 3.58 -11.60 -14.14
N TRP A 55 2.37 -12.04 -13.79
CA TRP A 55 2.10 -13.43 -13.47
C TRP A 55 2.29 -14.34 -14.69
N ARG A 56 2.87 -15.52 -14.45
CA ARG A 56 3.02 -16.59 -15.43
C ARG A 56 2.68 -17.92 -14.72
N PRO A 57 1.94 -18.84 -15.36
CA PRO A 57 1.57 -20.13 -14.75
C PRO A 57 2.79 -20.95 -14.26
N GLU A 58 3.94 -20.78 -14.90
CA GLU A 58 5.19 -21.47 -14.55
C GLU A 58 5.72 -21.04 -13.19
N LEU A 59 5.24 -19.92 -12.62
CA LEU A 59 5.60 -19.46 -11.29
C LEU A 59 4.84 -20.20 -10.19
N ALA A 60 3.72 -20.85 -10.52
CA ALA A 60 2.83 -21.49 -9.53
C ALA A 60 3.55 -22.52 -8.62
N PRO A 61 4.50 -23.34 -9.10
CA PRO A 61 5.22 -24.28 -8.23
C PRO A 61 6.08 -23.62 -7.14
N LEU A 62 6.41 -22.32 -7.30
CA LEU A 62 7.19 -21.57 -6.33
C LEU A 62 6.32 -20.94 -5.23
N VAL A 63 5.00 -20.96 -5.38
CA VAL A 63 4.06 -20.27 -4.48
C VAL A 63 3.19 -21.28 -3.75
N GLU A 64 3.31 -21.31 -2.43
CA GLU A 64 2.53 -22.19 -1.55
C GLU A 64 1.53 -21.37 -0.72
N PRO A 65 0.22 -21.56 -0.91
CA PRO A 65 -0.77 -20.99 0.00
C PRO A 65 -0.65 -21.61 1.39
N VAL A 66 -0.70 -20.79 2.42
CA VAL A 66 -0.70 -21.22 3.82
C VAL A 66 -1.91 -20.62 4.51
N ILE A 67 -2.79 -21.48 5.03
CA ILE A 67 -3.94 -20.99 5.79
C ILE A 67 -3.47 -20.33 7.08
N GLY A 68 -3.99 -19.14 7.35
CA GLY A 68 -3.71 -18.47 8.61
C GLY A 68 -4.28 -17.07 8.69
N ASP A 69 -4.21 -16.49 9.88
CA ASP A 69 -4.69 -15.15 10.19
C ASP A 69 -3.66 -14.41 11.03
N THR A 70 -3.27 -13.23 10.60
CA THR A 70 -2.26 -12.39 11.29
C THR A 70 -2.70 -11.96 12.69
N THR A 71 -3.98 -12.07 13.05
CA THR A 71 -4.48 -11.74 14.38
C THR A 71 -4.40 -12.91 15.38
N ARG A 72 -4.06 -14.11 14.89
CA ARG A 72 -3.95 -15.33 15.73
C ARG A 72 -2.50 -15.63 16.08
N GLU A 73 -2.28 -16.18 17.27
CA GLU A 73 -0.96 -16.65 17.66
C GLU A 73 -0.34 -17.58 16.61
N LEU A 74 0.95 -17.40 16.30
CA LEU A 74 1.65 -18.08 15.21
C LEU A 74 0.90 -18.06 13.87
N PHE A 75 0.12 -16.99 13.64
CA PHE A 75 -0.79 -16.87 12.49
C PHE A 75 -1.85 -17.98 12.39
N GLY A 76 -2.14 -18.70 13.47
CA GLY A 76 -3.01 -19.85 13.51
C GLY A 76 -2.42 -21.12 12.87
N ALA A 77 -1.14 -21.09 12.49
CA ALA A 77 -0.45 -22.24 11.92
C ALA A 77 0.13 -23.16 13.01
N PRO A 78 0.35 -24.45 12.73
CA PRO A 78 1.01 -25.37 13.66
C PRO A 78 2.42 -24.88 14.03
N ALA A 79 2.87 -25.22 15.25
CA ALA A 79 4.23 -24.95 15.69
C ALA A 79 5.24 -25.57 14.69
N GLY A 80 6.29 -24.80 14.37
CA GLY A 80 7.32 -25.22 13.42
C GLY A 80 6.99 -25.00 11.93
N ARG A 81 5.73 -24.62 11.55
CA ARG A 81 5.38 -24.40 10.15
C ARG A 81 6.30 -23.40 9.44
N PHE A 82 6.81 -22.42 10.19
CA PHE A 82 7.68 -21.36 9.67
C PHE A 82 9.17 -21.53 10.05
N ALA A 83 9.59 -22.71 10.52
CA ALA A 83 10.97 -22.94 10.99
C ALA A 83 12.02 -22.66 9.90
N ASP A 84 11.73 -22.95 8.63
CA ASP A 84 12.63 -22.74 7.49
C ASP A 84 12.46 -21.37 6.82
N THR A 85 11.59 -20.51 7.36
CA THR A 85 11.40 -19.15 6.84
C THR A 85 12.64 -18.31 7.11
N ARG A 86 13.22 -17.75 6.03
CA ARG A 86 14.40 -16.89 6.11
C ARG A 86 14.05 -15.40 6.07
N THR A 87 12.98 -15.06 5.43
CA THR A 87 12.50 -13.67 5.33
C THR A 87 10.98 -13.65 5.51
N ILE A 88 10.49 -12.69 6.27
CA ILE A 88 9.06 -12.41 6.36
C ILE A 88 8.81 -11.05 5.74
N VAL A 89 7.93 -10.96 4.73
CA VAL A 89 7.42 -9.72 4.17
C VAL A 89 5.98 -9.53 4.66
N HIS A 90 5.80 -8.61 5.60
CA HIS A 90 4.50 -8.37 6.22
C HIS A 90 3.77 -7.23 5.51
N CYS A 91 2.86 -7.59 4.58
CA CYS A 91 2.01 -6.66 3.84
C CYS A 91 0.55 -6.64 4.36
N ALA A 92 0.19 -7.55 5.28
CA ALA A 92 -1.16 -7.58 5.82
C ALA A 92 -1.45 -6.32 6.62
N ALA A 93 -2.52 -5.64 6.27
CA ALA A 93 -3.02 -4.46 6.98
C ALA A 93 -4.50 -4.24 6.67
N ASN A 94 -5.22 -3.64 7.60
CA ASN A 94 -6.50 -3.01 7.34
C ASN A 94 -6.22 -1.52 7.11
N THR A 95 -6.62 -1.01 5.94
CA THR A 95 -6.33 0.35 5.46
C THR A 95 -7.56 1.25 5.44
N HIS A 96 -8.64 0.87 6.14
CA HIS A 96 -9.83 1.71 6.24
C HIS A 96 -9.57 2.95 7.08
N PHE A 97 -10.13 4.07 6.65
CA PHE A 97 -10.00 5.37 7.31
C PHE A 97 -11.24 5.74 8.15
N ALA A 98 -12.37 5.05 7.92
CA ALA A 98 -13.62 5.33 8.60
C ALA A 98 -13.56 4.97 10.09
N ASP A 99 -14.00 5.88 10.97
CA ASP A 99 -14.00 5.70 12.43
C ASP A 99 -14.76 4.43 12.88
N ARG A 100 -15.80 4.02 12.13
CA ARG A 100 -16.55 2.77 12.40
C ARG A 100 -15.70 1.50 12.31
N GLU A 101 -14.54 1.55 11.63
CA GLU A 101 -13.62 0.44 11.43
C GLU A 101 -12.45 0.43 12.42
N ASP A 102 -12.42 1.38 13.36
CA ASP A 102 -11.28 1.62 14.25
C ASP A 102 -10.82 0.36 15.00
N GLU A 103 -11.75 -0.45 15.52
CA GLU A 103 -11.41 -1.68 16.23
C GLU A 103 -10.81 -2.73 15.28
N ALA A 104 -11.39 -2.91 14.09
CA ALA A 104 -10.90 -3.84 13.08
C ALA A 104 -9.54 -3.41 12.53
N VAL A 105 -9.33 -2.09 12.33
CA VAL A 105 -8.05 -1.50 11.93
C VAL A 105 -7.00 -1.74 13.00
N TRP A 106 -7.34 -1.45 14.27
CA TRP A 106 -6.42 -1.65 15.39
C TRP A 106 -6.03 -3.12 15.56
N THR A 107 -7.01 -4.02 15.59
CA THR A 107 -6.80 -5.46 15.72
C THR A 107 -5.93 -6.00 14.61
N THR A 108 -6.22 -5.69 13.35
CA THR A 108 -5.44 -6.20 12.22
C THR A 108 -4.01 -5.66 12.24
N ASN A 109 -3.83 -4.36 12.50
CA ASN A 109 -2.53 -3.72 12.33
C ASN A 109 -1.65 -3.87 13.58
N VAL A 110 -2.20 -3.70 14.77
CA VAL A 110 -1.43 -3.71 16.03
C VAL A 110 -1.29 -5.14 16.58
N THR A 111 -2.39 -5.89 16.74
CA THR A 111 -2.30 -7.30 17.15
C THR A 111 -1.54 -8.10 16.09
N GLY A 112 -1.76 -7.81 14.79
CA GLY A 112 -0.99 -8.40 13.70
C GLY A 112 0.52 -8.17 13.81
N ALA A 113 0.96 -7.00 14.29
CA ALA A 113 2.39 -6.74 14.53
C ALA A 113 2.94 -7.53 15.73
N HIS A 114 2.17 -7.72 16.80
CA HIS A 114 2.56 -8.56 17.92
C HIS A 114 2.72 -10.03 17.50
N THR A 115 1.75 -10.56 16.77
CA THR A 115 1.82 -11.95 16.28
C THR A 115 2.94 -12.15 15.27
N LEU A 116 3.20 -11.15 14.40
CA LEU A 116 4.36 -11.15 13.52
C LEU A 116 5.67 -11.33 14.29
N VAL A 117 5.86 -10.59 15.40
CA VAL A 117 7.05 -10.73 16.26
C VAL A 117 7.13 -12.13 16.86
N GLY A 118 5.99 -12.71 17.27
CA GLY A 118 5.92 -14.10 17.77
C GLY A 118 6.37 -15.12 16.71
N VAL A 119 5.82 -15.04 15.49
CA VAL A 119 6.20 -15.90 14.35
C VAL A 119 7.67 -15.73 13.99
N ALA A 120 8.16 -14.47 13.97
CA ALA A 120 9.54 -14.18 13.65
C ALA A 120 10.52 -14.79 14.66
N ARG A 121 10.17 -14.81 15.94
CA ARG A 121 10.99 -15.46 17.00
C ARG A 121 10.95 -16.99 16.92
N ALA A 122 9.83 -17.55 16.46
CA ALA A 122 9.69 -19.00 16.26
C ALA A 122 10.36 -19.52 14.99
N ALA A 123 10.69 -18.63 14.04
CA ALA A 123 11.36 -18.98 12.79
C ALA A 123 12.89 -19.09 13.02
N ALA A 124 13.36 -20.30 13.30
CA ALA A 124 14.75 -20.57 13.70
C ALA A 124 15.81 -20.10 12.70
N ARG A 125 15.45 -19.96 11.41
CA ARG A 125 16.35 -19.52 10.33
C ARG A 125 16.11 -18.10 9.86
N LEU A 126 15.29 -17.33 10.58
CA LEU A 126 14.94 -15.97 10.16
C LEU A 126 16.19 -15.09 10.10
N ALA A 127 16.37 -14.45 8.95
CA ALA A 127 17.42 -13.46 8.73
C ALA A 127 16.85 -12.03 8.75
N ARG A 128 15.59 -11.82 8.32
CA ARG A 128 15.03 -10.47 8.23
C ARG A 128 13.51 -10.44 8.25
N VAL A 129 12.96 -9.41 8.88
CA VAL A 129 11.56 -8.98 8.76
C VAL A 129 11.50 -7.72 7.91
N VAL A 130 10.69 -7.73 6.86
CA VAL A 130 10.32 -6.56 6.05
C VAL A 130 8.89 -6.17 6.41
N PHE A 131 8.73 -5.04 7.09
CA PHE A 131 7.43 -4.55 7.54
C PHE A 131 6.94 -3.43 6.63
N VAL A 132 5.85 -3.66 5.90
CA VAL A 132 5.25 -2.64 5.05
C VAL A 132 4.32 -1.76 5.89
N SER A 133 4.72 -0.50 6.05
CA SER A 133 4.00 0.57 6.75
C SER A 133 3.36 1.55 5.74
N THR A 134 3.35 2.81 6.03
CA THR A 134 2.92 3.90 5.15
C THR A 134 3.76 5.16 5.42
N ALA A 135 3.98 5.97 4.40
CA ALA A 135 4.65 7.26 4.57
C ALA A 135 3.85 8.23 5.45
N SER A 136 2.52 8.06 5.48
CA SER A 136 1.60 8.92 6.25
C SER A 136 1.60 8.67 7.77
N VAL A 137 2.51 7.85 8.32
CA VAL A 137 2.65 7.65 9.79
C VAL A 137 3.17 8.87 10.53
N VAL A 138 3.63 9.89 9.81
CA VAL A 138 4.09 11.16 10.37
C VAL A 138 3.30 12.28 9.70
N THR A 139 2.67 13.13 10.49
CA THR A 139 2.10 14.40 10.02
C THR A 139 3.21 15.46 9.97
N ALA A 140 3.06 16.43 9.08
CA ALA A 140 4.02 17.51 8.93
C ALA A 140 3.32 18.84 8.62
N PRO A 141 4.00 19.98 8.81
CA PRO A 141 3.57 21.23 8.23
C PRO A 141 3.44 21.10 6.72
N GLU A 142 2.53 21.88 6.17
CA GLU A 142 2.33 22.03 4.73
C GLU A 142 3.61 22.40 3.99
N GLY A 143 3.79 21.83 2.80
CA GLY A 143 4.97 22.04 1.96
C GLY A 143 6.23 21.32 2.44
N ALA A 144 6.16 20.56 3.53
CA ALA A 144 7.31 19.89 4.10
C ALA A 144 7.81 18.75 3.19
N CYS A 145 9.14 18.53 3.21
CA CYS A 145 9.75 17.31 2.72
C CYS A 145 10.15 16.44 3.92
N LEU A 146 9.43 15.34 4.14
CA LEU A 146 9.64 14.44 5.26
C LEU A 146 10.70 13.40 4.95
N ARG A 147 11.72 13.35 5.80
CA ARG A 147 12.69 12.24 5.83
C ARG A 147 12.17 11.10 6.71
N GLU A 148 12.77 9.92 6.54
CA GLU A 148 12.36 8.71 7.29
C GLU A 148 12.60 8.82 8.81
N ASP A 149 13.49 9.70 9.23
CA ASP A 149 13.82 10.00 10.62
C ASP A 149 13.13 11.26 11.15
N ALA A 150 12.21 11.86 10.39
CA ALA A 150 11.46 13.03 10.82
C ALA A 150 10.76 12.77 12.17
N PRO A 151 10.77 13.76 13.09
CA PRO A 151 10.12 13.63 14.38
C PRO A 151 8.62 13.45 14.21
N PHE A 152 8.02 12.69 15.13
CA PHE A 152 6.58 12.50 15.15
C PHE A 152 5.87 13.80 15.55
N ALA A 153 4.92 14.25 14.74
CA ALA A 153 4.15 15.47 14.98
C ALA A 153 2.63 15.24 15.20
N GLY A 154 2.14 13.98 15.08
CA GLY A 154 0.73 13.66 15.32
C GLY A 154 0.20 12.57 14.40
N TYR A 155 -1.11 12.27 14.53
CA TYR A 155 -1.84 11.32 13.70
C TYR A 155 -2.95 12.01 12.93
N SER A 156 -3.24 11.52 11.73
CA SER A 156 -4.38 12.00 10.95
C SER A 156 -5.65 11.19 11.22
N ASN A 157 -5.52 9.89 11.52
CA ASN A 157 -6.63 8.97 11.80
C ASN A 157 -6.15 7.69 12.51
N THR A 158 -7.08 6.78 12.84
CA THR A 158 -6.77 5.49 13.48
C THR A 158 -5.86 4.61 12.65
N TYR A 159 -5.98 4.59 11.31
CA TYR A 159 -5.08 3.84 10.45
C TYR A 159 -3.62 4.28 10.63
N THR A 160 -3.32 5.57 10.51
CA THR A 160 -1.93 6.07 10.65
C THR A 160 -1.40 5.86 12.06
N ARG A 161 -2.24 6.03 13.09
CA ARG A 161 -1.91 5.72 14.48
C ARG A 161 -1.58 4.24 14.65
N SER A 162 -2.41 3.31 14.13
CA SER A 162 -2.20 1.87 14.23
C SER A 162 -0.91 1.42 13.52
N LYS A 163 -0.61 1.97 12.35
CA LYS A 163 0.64 1.68 11.61
C LYS A 163 1.86 2.19 12.36
N ARG A 164 1.77 3.36 13.00
CA ARG A 164 2.85 3.89 13.83
C ARG A 164 3.12 3.03 15.05
N GLU A 165 2.07 2.57 15.75
CA GLU A 165 2.22 1.66 16.89
C GLU A 165 2.82 0.31 16.44
N ALA A 166 2.34 -0.22 15.32
CA ALA A 166 2.91 -1.44 14.74
C ALA A 166 4.40 -1.29 14.40
N GLU A 167 4.84 -0.17 13.82
CA GLU A 167 6.27 0.12 13.62
C GLU A 167 7.04 0.12 14.95
N ALA A 168 6.47 0.71 16.00
CA ALA A 168 7.11 0.76 17.30
C ALA A 168 7.26 -0.64 17.91
N ILE A 169 6.27 -1.52 17.79
CA ILE A 169 6.33 -2.92 18.20
C ILE A 169 7.46 -3.64 17.47
N VAL A 170 7.51 -3.53 16.13
CA VAL A 170 8.54 -4.17 15.31
C VAL A 170 9.94 -3.64 15.65
N ARG A 171 10.10 -2.33 15.85
CA ARG A 171 11.40 -1.72 16.24
C ARG A 171 11.88 -2.22 17.62
N ARG A 172 10.97 -2.29 18.59
CA ARG A 172 11.29 -2.75 19.96
C ARG A 172 11.52 -4.25 20.06
N SER A 173 11.19 -5.04 19.02
CA SER A 173 11.33 -6.51 19.06
C SER A 173 12.76 -7.04 19.13
N GLY A 174 13.76 -6.22 18.76
CA GLY A 174 15.16 -6.62 18.63
C GLY A 174 15.48 -7.47 17.39
N LEU A 175 14.50 -7.72 16.51
CA LEU A 175 14.69 -8.46 15.26
C LEU A 175 15.46 -7.62 14.21
N ASP A 176 16.14 -8.30 13.27
CA ASP A 176 16.63 -7.63 12.06
C ASP A 176 15.43 -7.24 11.19
N ALA A 177 14.87 -6.05 11.44
CA ALA A 177 13.69 -5.55 10.79
C ALA A 177 13.99 -4.29 9.97
N VAL A 178 13.41 -4.23 8.78
CA VAL A 178 13.36 -3.03 7.94
C VAL A 178 11.91 -2.59 7.76
N ILE A 179 11.66 -1.30 7.90
CA ILE A 179 10.34 -0.68 7.75
C ILE A 179 10.30 0.04 6.41
N LEU A 180 9.32 -0.30 5.60
CA LEU A 180 9.08 0.30 4.30
C LEU A 180 7.81 1.13 4.36
N ARG A 181 7.90 2.38 3.96
CA ARG A 181 6.83 3.37 4.02
C ARG A 181 6.44 3.82 2.60
N PRO A 182 5.59 3.07 1.91
CA PRO A 182 5.05 3.53 0.63
C PRO A 182 4.21 4.80 0.82
N SER A 183 4.24 5.70 -0.17
CA SER A 183 3.29 6.80 -0.32
C SER A 183 1.92 6.27 -0.80
N ILE A 184 1.15 7.03 -1.57
CA ILE A 184 -0.12 6.54 -2.13
C ILE A 184 0.19 5.48 -3.19
N VAL A 185 -0.22 4.24 -2.93
CA VAL A 185 0.02 3.13 -3.87
C VAL A 185 -1.20 2.92 -4.75
N VAL A 186 -0.98 2.91 -6.06
CA VAL A 186 -2.02 2.62 -7.05
C VAL A 186 -1.71 1.35 -7.82
N SER A 187 -2.76 0.62 -8.21
CA SER A 187 -2.59 -0.56 -9.06
C SER A 187 -2.23 -0.11 -10.47
N ARG A 188 -1.20 -0.70 -11.06
CA ARG A 188 -0.83 -0.49 -12.45
C ARG A 188 -0.85 -1.83 -13.16
N GLY A 189 -1.71 -1.93 -14.20
CA GLY A 189 -1.83 -3.14 -15.00
C GLY A 189 -2.59 -4.29 -14.35
N VAL A 190 -2.98 -4.20 -13.09
CA VAL A 190 -3.82 -5.22 -12.42
C VAL A 190 -5.24 -5.12 -12.99
N ARG A 191 -5.63 -6.08 -13.82
CA ARG A 191 -6.91 -6.13 -14.52
C ARG A 191 -8.05 -6.54 -13.58
N ASP A 192 -8.44 -5.66 -12.62
CA ASP A 192 -9.52 -5.99 -11.70
C ASP A 192 -10.14 -4.77 -11.01
N ARG A 193 -11.33 -5.00 -10.43
CA ARG A 193 -12.00 -4.14 -9.43
C ARG A 193 -11.10 -3.68 -8.27
N THR A 194 -9.92 -4.28 -8.07
CA THR A 194 -8.87 -3.78 -7.16
C THR A 194 -8.32 -2.41 -7.54
N MET A 195 -8.48 -1.97 -8.79
CA MET A 195 -8.14 -0.60 -9.17
C MET A 195 -9.05 0.40 -8.46
N ALA A 196 -10.34 0.09 -8.37
CA ALA A 196 -11.31 0.87 -7.60
C ALA A 196 -11.07 0.80 -6.08
N ARG A 197 -10.30 -0.15 -5.56
CA ARG A 197 -9.89 -0.21 -4.13
C ARG A 197 -8.73 0.72 -3.79
N SER A 198 -8.06 1.29 -4.76
CA SER A 198 -7.12 2.40 -4.54
C SER A 198 -7.89 3.71 -4.51
N ILE A 199 -7.29 4.79 -4.01
CA ILE A 199 -7.89 6.14 -4.00
C ILE A 199 -8.37 6.62 -5.37
N LEU A 200 -8.00 5.94 -6.45
CA LEU A 200 -8.38 6.30 -7.82
C LEU A 200 -9.89 6.23 -8.09
N TRP A 201 -10.69 5.49 -7.27
CA TRP A 201 -12.16 5.53 -7.34
C TRP A 201 -12.70 6.96 -7.15
N ALA A 202 -11.96 7.80 -6.43
CA ALA A 202 -12.35 9.18 -6.16
C ALA A 202 -12.37 10.05 -7.43
N VAL A 203 -11.56 9.72 -8.44
CA VAL A 203 -11.38 10.57 -9.63
C VAL A 203 -12.66 10.70 -10.47
N PRO A 204 -13.39 9.62 -10.83
CA PRO A 204 -14.68 9.75 -11.51
C PRO A 204 -15.70 10.54 -10.69
N ILE A 205 -15.71 10.36 -9.36
CA ILE A 205 -16.59 11.13 -8.45
C ILE A 205 -16.22 12.63 -8.46
N MET A 206 -14.94 12.96 -8.41
CA MET A 206 -14.46 14.34 -8.55
C MET A 206 -14.87 14.94 -9.90
N GLY A 207 -14.85 14.16 -10.98
CA GLY A 207 -15.34 14.60 -12.30
C GLY A 207 -16.82 14.95 -12.30
N GLU A 208 -17.66 14.22 -11.56
CA GLU A 208 -19.08 14.53 -11.39
C GLU A 208 -19.34 15.76 -10.52
N LEU A 209 -18.56 15.89 -9.46
CA LEU A 209 -18.64 17.04 -8.57
C LEU A 209 -18.27 18.34 -9.30
N GLY A 210 -17.27 18.27 -10.16
CA GLY A 210 -16.67 19.43 -10.80
C GLY A 210 -15.82 20.21 -9.79
N ASP A 211 -16.43 20.90 -8.85
CA ASP A 211 -15.76 21.70 -7.84
C ASP A 211 -15.31 20.83 -6.66
N VAL A 212 -14.01 20.75 -6.41
CA VAL A 212 -13.44 19.92 -5.35
C VAL A 212 -12.66 20.77 -4.33
N PRO A 213 -12.82 20.50 -3.01
CA PRO A 213 -12.13 21.26 -1.96
C PRO A 213 -10.68 20.76 -1.78
N ILE A 214 -9.92 20.83 -2.86
CA ILE A 214 -8.50 20.46 -2.89
C ILE A 214 -7.70 21.70 -3.30
N ASP A 215 -6.57 21.88 -2.65
CA ASP A 215 -5.67 22.97 -3.01
C ASP A 215 -5.01 22.66 -4.36
N PRO A 216 -5.05 23.60 -5.33
CA PRO A 216 -4.50 23.38 -6.67
C PRO A 216 -3.00 23.07 -6.67
N ASP A 217 -2.28 23.62 -5.72
CA ASP A 217 -0.83 23.52 -5.64
C ASP A 217 -0.35 22.37 -4.76
N THR A 218 -1.27 21.68 -4.05
CA THR A 218 -0.92 20.53 -3.20
C THR A 218 -0.23 19.44 -4.02
N ARG A 219 0.88 18.92 -3.52
CA ARG A 219 1.58 17.81 -4.16
C ARG A 219 0.99 16.47 -3.70
N ILE A 220 0.78 15.61 -4.68
CA ILE A 220 0.27 14.26 -4.46
C ILE A 220 1.41 13.28 -4.79
N ASP A 221 1.88 12.59 -3.76
CA ASP A 221 2.91 11.58 -3.90
C ASP A 221 2.26 10.21 -4.18
N ILE A 222 2.35 9.77 -5.42
CA ILE A 222 1.72 8.53 -5.91
C ILE A 222 2.78 7.65 -6.54
N VAL A 223 2.77 6.37 -6.17
CA VAL A 223 3.65 5.33 -6.74
C VAL A 223 2.86 4.13 -7.23
N PRO A 224 3.25 3.50 -8.34
CA PRO A 224 2.58 2.29 -8.81
C PRO A 224 3.04 1.07 -8.04
N VAL A 225 2.15 0.09 -7.86
CA VAL A 225 2.38 -1.08 -7.02
C VAL A 225 3.52 -1.97 -7.51
N ASP A 226 3.76 -2.04 -8.82
CA ASP A 226 4.88 -2.78 -9.41
C ASP A 226 6.24 -2.17 -9.02
N HIS A 227 6.34 -0.84 -8.89
CA HIS A 227 7.52 -0.18 -8.33
C HIS A 227 7.70 -0.54 -6.85
N VAL A 228 6.63 -0.49 -6.06
CA VAL A 228 6.68 -0.87 -4.63
C VAL A 228 7.15 -2.32 -4.46
N ALA A 229 6.56 -3.25 -5.22
CA ALA A 229 6.94 -4.66 -5.17
C ALA A 229 8.42 -4.88 -5.57
N ARG A 230 8.88 -4.24 -6.63
CA ARG A 230 10.28 -4.28 -7.09
C ARG A 230 11.22 -3.76 -6.01
N ALA A 231 10.93 -2.59 -5.42
CA ALA A 231 11.74 -2.03 -4.34
C ALA A 231 11.84 -2.99 -3.14
N ILE A 232 10.72 -3.59 -2.73
CA ILE A 232 10.69 -4.59 -1.66
C ILE A 232 11.60 -5.77 -2.00
N VAL A 233 11.49 -6.35 -3.20
CA VAL A 233 12.28 -7.51 -3.63
C VAL A 233 13.76 -7.18 -3.69
N ARG A 234 14.13 -6.00 -4.21
CA ARG A 234 15.54 -5.53 -4.21
C ARG A 234 16.10 -5.40 -2.79
N LEU A 235 15.34 -4.85 -1.85
CA LEU A 235 15.76 -4.74 -0.44
C LEU A 235 15.85 -6.12 0.25
N VAL A 236 14.93 -7.05 -0.07
CA VAL A 236 15.00 -8.45 0.42
C VAL A 236 16.23 -9.18 -0.09
N ALA A 237 16.68 -8.89 -1.31
CA ALA A 237 17.84 -9.53 -1.93
C ALA A 237 19.18 -9.10 -1.32
N LYS A 238 19.23 -7.92 -0.68
CA LYS A 238 20.47 -7.39 -0.10
C LYS A 238 20.79 -8.04 1.25
N PRO A 239 22.01 -8.55 1.45
CA PRO A 239 22.41 -9.14 2.72
C PRO A 239 22.49 -8.10 3.86
N VAL A 240 22.91 -6.89 3.55
CA VAL A 240 23.04 -5.77 4.48
C VAL A 240 22.33 -4.56 3.89
N LEU A 241 21.61 -3.84 4.74
CA LEU A 241 20.94 -2.57 4.39
C LEU A 241 21.56 -1.43 5.18
N SER A 242 21.78 -0.30 4.52
CA SER A 242 22.38 0.91 5.12
C SER A 242 21.45 1.58 6.13
N HIS A 243 20.14 1.38 5.99
CA HIS A 243 19.13 1.98 6.85
C HIS A 243 18.08 0.97 7.30
N ARG A 244 17.34 1.29 8.36
CA ARG A 244 16.25 0.49 8.92
C ARG A 244 14.86 1.00 8.50
N THR A 245 14.79 2.11 7.79
CA THR A 245 13.53 2.68 7.29
C THR A 245 13.79 3.33 5.94
N TYR A 246 12.89 3.04 4.99
CA TYR A 246 12.90 3.61 3.65
C TYR A 246 11.51 4.10 3.27
N HIS A 247 11.42 5.29 2.71
CA HIS A 247 10.24 5.69 1.97
C HIS A 247 10.29 5.06 0.57
N ILE A 248 9.15 4.57 0.10
CA ILE A 248 8.94 4.18 -1.30
C ILE A 248 7.96 5.18 -1.88
N SER A 249 8.49 6.26 -2.43
CA SER A 249 7.76 7.48 -2.77
C SER A 249 8.25 8.06 -4.08
N ALA A 250 7.48 8.98 -4.65
CA ALA A 250 7.90 9.73 -5.82
C ALA A 250 8.97 10.80 -5.49
N GLY A 251 9.10 11.20 -4.22
CA GLY A 251 10.06 12.20 -3.78
C GLY A 251 9.84 13.54 -4.49
N GLU A 252 10.90 14.06 -5.12
CA GLU A 252 10.82 15.29 -5.93
C GLU A 252 9.95 15.13 -7.19
N GLY A 253 9.66 13.88 -7.61
CA GLY A 253 8.73 13.55 -8.71
C GLY A 253 7.25 13.61 -8.33
N ALA A 254 6.90 14.02 -7.09
CA ALA A 254 5.50 14.23 -6.70
C ALA A 254 4.92 15.43 -7.47
N HIS A 255 3.76 15.24 -8.10
CA HIS A 255 3.13 16.24 -8.96
C HIS A 255 2.10 17.09 -8.22
N ARG A 256 1.90 18.32 -8.65
CA ARG A 256 0.80 19.17 -8.18
C ARG A 256 -0.55 18.60 -8.61
N PHE A 257 -1.55 18.81 -7.80
CA PHE A 257 -2.91 18.32 -8.10
C PHE A 257 -3.44 18.84 -9.45
N THR A 258 -3.15 20.12 -9.78
CA THR A 258 -3.49 20.70 -11.08
C THR A 258 -2.81 19.99 -12.24
N GLU A 259 -1.53 19.65 -12.13
CA GLU A 259 -0.79 18.94 -13.18
C GLU A 259 -1.39 17.53 -13.41
N LEU A 260 -1.75 16.83 -12.32
CA LEU A 260 -2.42 15.54 -12.41
C LEU A 260 -3.79 15.66 -13.09
N CYS A 261 -4.61 16.67 -12.71
CA CYS A 261 -5.91 16.92 -13.31
C CYS A 261 -5.80 17.18 -14.82
N GLU A 262 -4.90 18.05 -15.26
CA GLU A 262 -4.69 18.36 -16.67
C GLU A 262 -4.33 17.12 -17.50
N HIS A 263 -3.44 16.25 -16.96
CA HIS A 263 -3.05 15.02 -17.65
C HIS A 263 -4.18 14.00 -17.70
N VAL A 264 -4.92 13.85 -16.60
CA VAL A 264 -6.08 12.96 -16.50
C VAL A 264 -7.19 13.40 -17.45
N ILE A 265 -7.46 14.71 -17.53
CA ILE A 265 -8.45 15.28 -18.45
C ILE A 265 -8.08 15.04 -19.92
N ARG A 266 -6.79 15.13 -20.27
CA ARG A 266 -6.32 14.79 -21.63
C ARG A 266 -6.58 13.32 -21.98
N GLY A 267 -6.40 12.41 -21.01
CA GLY A 267 -6.68 10.98 -21.18
C GLY A 267 -8.17 10.61 -21.12
N ASN A 268 -8.97 11.41 -20.41
CA ASN A 268 -10.41 11.19 -20.25
C ASN A 268 -11.17 12.54 -20.24
N PRO A 269 -11.61 13.04 -21.41
CA PRO A 269 -12.30 14.33 -21.50
C PRO A 269 -13.57 14.44 -20.66
N ALA A 270 -14.20 13.31 -20.24
CA ALA A 270 -15.36 13.34 -19.35
C ALA A 270 -15.04 13.96 -17.97
N LEU A 271 -13.76 14.03 -17.61
CA LEU A 271 -13.26 14.62 -16.36
C LEU A 271 -12.94 16.11 -16.44
N HIS A 272 -13.26 16.78 -17.56
CA HIS A 272 -12.96 18.20 -17.81
C HIS A 272 -13.56 19.17 -16.77
N ARG A 273 -14.45 18.69 -15.91
CA ARG A 273 -15.13 19.49 -14.89
C ARG A 273 -14.38 19.61 -13.58
N ILE A 274 -13.32 18.83 -13.36
CA ILE A 274 -12.56 18.87 -12.10
C ILE A 274 -11.90 20.24 -11.95
N ARG A 275 -12.34 21.01 -10.96
CA ARG A 275 -11.83 22.33 -10.63
C ARG A 275 -11.44 22.37 -9.16
N PRO A 276 -10.15 22.45 -8.84
CA PRO A 276 -9.71 22.64 -7.47
C PRO A 276 -10.06 24.06 -6.98
N LEU A 277 -10.73 24.17 -5.84
CA LEU A 277 -11.19 25.44 -5.28
C LEU A 277 -10.39 25.88 -4.03
N GLY A 278 -9.42 25.07 -3.59
CA GLY A 278 -8.72 25.25 -2.32
C GLY A 278 -9.36 24.44 -1.18
N ARG A 279 -8.55 24.04 -0.22
CA ARG A 279 -8.89 23.11 0.88
C ARG A 279 -10.04 23.54 1.78
N HIS A 280 -10.30 24.84 1.88
CA HIS A 280 -11.36 25.41 2.73
C HIS A 280 -12.65 25.73 1.96
N ALA A 281 -12.70 25.40 0.67
CA ALA A 281 -13.89 25.65 -0.13
C ALA A 281 -15.07 24.83 0.37
N LYS A 282 -16.23 25.49 0.48
CA LYS A 282 -17.49 24.86 0.85
C LYS A 282 -18.28 24.50 -0.40
N VAL A 283 -18.69 23.26 -0.52
CA VAL A 283 -19.64 22.81 -1.54
C VAL A 283 -21.04 23.07 -1.00
N SER A 284 -21.71 24.08 -1.54
CA SER A 284 -23.02 24.56 -1.04
C SER A 284 -24.20 23.69 -1.47
N ASP A 285 -24.06 22.91 -2.54
CA ASP A 285 -25.10 22.02 -3.06
C ASP A 285 -25.20 20.74 -2.23
N ARG A 286 -26.39 20.44 -1.70
CA ARG A 286 -26.65 19.26 -0.85
C ARG A 286 -26.40 17.92 -1.57
N ALA A 287 -26.70 17.83 -2.86
CA ALA A 287 -26.47 16.59 -3.63
C ALA A 287 -24.97 16.34 -3.81
N ARG A 288 -24.23 17.39 -4.16
CA ARG A 288 -22.75 17.36 -4.26
C ARG A 288 -22.09 17.08 -2.92
N ALA A 289 -22.61 17.66 -1.81
CA ALA A 289 -22.10 17.40 -0.47
C ALA A 289 -22.25 15.92 -0.05
N ARG A 290 -23.28 15.20 -0.53
CA ARG A 290 -23.42 13.76 -0.32
C ARG A 290 -22.37 12.96 -1.06
N LEU A 291 -22.01 13.36 -2.28
CA LEU A 291 -20.95 12.71 -3.07
C LEU A 291 -19.54 12.96 -2.47
N LEU A 292 -19.37 14.12 -1.81
CA LEU A 292 -18.12 14.45 -1.10
C LEU A 292 -17.91 13.67 0.19
N ARG A 293 -18.98 13.21 0.83
CA ARG A 293 -18.90 12.60 2.17
C ARG A 293 -17.87 11.46 2.26
N PRO A 294 -17.83 10.48 1.34
CA PRO A 294 -16.82 9.41 1.38
C PRO A 294 -15.39 9.92 1.10
N LEU A 295 -15.25 11.02 0.35
CA LEU A 295 -13.96 11.67 0.12
C LEU A 295 -13.46 12.43 1.34
N GLY A 296 -14.35 12.82 2.26
CA GLY A 296 -14.02 13.63 3.42
C GLY A 296 -12.91 13.07 4.30
N GLU A 297 -12.85 11.75 4.40
CA GLU A 297 -11.81 11.04 5.18
C GLU A 297 -10.44 11.07 4.49
N TYR A 298 -10.41 11.22 3.15
CA TYR A 298 -9.19 11.26 2.36
C TYR A 298 -8.68 12.69 2.13
N LEU A 299 -9.56 13.69 2.17
CA LEU A 299 -9.20 15.09 1.91
C LEU A 299 -8.06 15.61 2.78
N PRO A 300 -7.96 15.29 4.09
CA PRO A 300 -6.82 15.71 4.91
C PRO A 300 -5.48 15.19 4.40
N PHE A 301 -5.46 13.97 3.82
CA PHE A 301 -4.24 13.38 3.24
C PHE A 301 -3.90 14.00 1.89
N ILE A 302 -4.93 14.23 1.07
CA ILE A 302 -4.75 14.85 -0.25
C ILE A 302 -4.25 16.29 -0.08
N ASN A 303 -4.81 17.04 0.87
CA ASN A 303 -4.44 18.44 1.14
C ASN A 303 -3.23 18.62 2.07
N ALA A 304 -2.55 17.55 2.45
CA ALA A 304 -1.41 17.64 3.36
C ALA A 304 -0.21 18.38 2.74
N ASP A 305 -0.10 18.40 1.41
CA ASP A 305 1.02 18.95 0.67
C ASP A 305 2.38 18.51 1.23
N VAL A 306 2.54 17.21 1.43
CA VAL A 306 3.75 16.62 1.99
C VAL A 306 4.47 15.79 0.93
N ARG A 307 5.76 16.02 0.78
CA ARG A 307 6.67 15.15 0.01
C ARG A 307 7.38 14.20 0.96
N TYR A 308 7.66 13.02 0.49
CA TYR A 308 8.42 12.01 1.25
C TYR A 308 9.77 11.81 0.57
N ALA A 309 10.85 12.19 1.24
CA ALA A 309 12.21 12.00 0.77
C ALA A 309 12.48 10.53 0.46
N ASN A 310 13.08 10.21 -0.68
CA ASN A 310 13.36 8.82 -1.13
C ASN A 310 14.85 8.57 -1.43
N GLU A 311 15.72 9.49 -1.05
CA GLU A 311 17.16 9.40 -1.33
C GLU A 311 17.80 8.17 -0.67
N ARG A 312 17.31 7.72 0.48
CA ARG A 312 17.77 6.47 1.09
C ARG A 312 17.49 5.27 0.21
N LEU A 313 16.28 5.19 -0.35
CA LEU A 313 15.91 4.11 -1.25
C LEU A 313 16.74 4.15 -2.53
N VAL A 314 16.84 5.33 -3.17
CA VAL A 314 17.61 5.51 -4.40
C VAL A 314 19.10 5.19 -4.18
N SER A 315 19.69 5.64 -3.08
CA SER A 315 21.07 5.30 -2.71
C SER A 315 21.25 3.80 -2.45
N GLU A 316 20.23 3.14 -1.88
CA GLU A 316 20.29 1.72 -1.53
C GLU A 316 20.15 0.79 -2.74
N ILE A 317 19.23 1.06 -3.67
CA ILE A 317 18.90 0.16 -4.79
C ILE A 317 19.06 0.80 -6.18
N GLY A 318 19.66 1.98 -6.27
CA GLY A 318 19.95 2.66 -7.53
C GLY A 318 18.69 3.05 -8.31
N ALA A 319 18.71 2.84 -9.63
CA ALA A 319 17.60 3.21 -10.53
C ALA A 319 16.27 2.51 -10.17
N ASP A 320 16.30 1.33 -9.56
CA ASP A 320 15.10 0.65 -9.08
C ASP A 320 14.40 1.39 -7.93
N GLY A 321 15.09 2.33 -7.26
CA GLY A 321 14.53 3.19 -6.22
C GLY A 321 13.83 4.44 -6.77
N VAL A 322 14.00 4.78 -8.04
CA VAL A 322 13.37 5.94 -8.67
C VAL A 322 11.98 5.56 -9.16
N ALA A 323 10.96 6.21 -8.60
CA ALA A 323 9.58 5.96 -9.01
C ALA A 323 9.31 6.55 -10.41
N PRO A 324 8.52 5.86 -11.25
CA PRO A 324 8.07 6.42 -12.52
C PRO A 324 7.12 7.60 -12.28
N SER A 325 7.16 8.61 -13.16
CA SER A 325 6.25 9.77 -13.08
C SER A 325 4.80 9.33 -13.14
N ALA A 326 3.97 9.84 -12.23
CA ALA A 326 2.52 9.57 -12.20
C ALA A 326 1.83 10.02 -13.49
N LEU A 327 2.32 11.06 -14.15
CA LEU A 327 1.78 11.54 -15.42
C LEU A 327 1.89 10.50 -16.55
N ALA A 328 2.84 9.57 -16.46
CA ALA A 328 3.05 8.55 -17.48
C ALA A 328 2.04 7.41 -17.45
N TYR A 329 1.37 7.15 -16.30
CA TYR A 329 0.50 5.98 -16.15
C TYR A 329 -0.91 6.29 -15.62
N LEU A 330 -1.11 7.38 -14.89
CA LEU A 330 -2.43 7.72 -14.31
C LEU A 330 -3.53 7.89 -15.37
N PRO A 331 -3.31 8.55 -16.53
CA PRO A 331 -4.35 8.70 -17.54
C PRO A 331 -4.92 7.36 -18.02
N GLU A 332 -4.06 6.37 -18.24
CA GLU A 332 -4.48 5.02 -18.63
C GLU A 332 -5.28 4.34 -17.51
N LEU A 333 -4.79 4.42 -16.27
CA LEU A 333 -5.45 3.80 -15.12
C LEU A 333 -6.85 4.36 -14.90
N ILE A 334 -6.99 5.67 -14.94
CA ILE A 334 -8.28 6.34 -14.71
C ILE A 334 -9.25 6.05 -15.84
N GLY A 335 -8.77 5.94 -17.08
CA GLY A 335 -9.60 5.54 -18.22
C GLY A 335 -10.20 4.13 -18.09
N GLN A 336 -9.64 3.29 -17.24
CA GLN A 336 -10.12 1.93 -16.99
C GLN A 336 -11.15 1.83 -15.84
N ILE A 337 -11.30 2.88 -15.03
CA ILE A 337 -12.26 2.91 -13.91
C ILE A 337 -13.61 3.39 -14.41
N SER A 338 -14.60 2.51 -14.41
CA SER A 338 -15.97 2.90 -14.74
C SER A 338 -16.62 3.68 -13.59
N ARG A 339 -17.58 4.55 -13.92
CA ARG A 339 -18.41 5.25 -12.93
C ARG A 339 -19.11 4.28 -11.97
N ARG A 340 -19.58 3.14 -12.46
CA ARG A 340 -20.26 2.13 -11.66
C ARG A 340 -19.33 1.54 -10.61
N GLU A 341 -18.10 1.19 -10.98
CA GLU A 341 -17.10 0.67 -10.04
C GLU A 341 -16.71 1.71 -8.97
N ALA A 342 -16.63 2.99 -9.36
CA ALA A 342 -16.37 4.07 -8.41
C ALA A 342 -17.50 4.22 -7.39
N ILE A 343 -18.78 4.14 -7.83
CA ILE A 343 -19.93 4.20 -6.93
C ILE A 343 -20.02 2.96 -6.04
N ASP A 344 -19.79 1.77 -6.58
CA ASP A 344 -19.80 0.52 -5.83
C ASP A 344 -18.72 0.54 -4.72
N GLU A 345 -17.55 1.09 -5.00
CA GLU A 345 -16.48 1.22 -3.99
C GLU A 345 -16.81 2.28 -2.93
N MET A 346 -17.38 3.41 -3.34
CA MET A 346 -17.84 4.46 -2.43
C MET A 346 -18.90 3.97 -1.43
N GLN A 347 -19.73 2.99 -1.85
CA GLN A 347 -20.82 2.44 -1.03
C GLN A 347 -20.41 1.20 -0.22
N ARG A 348 -19.18 0.74 -0.34
CA ARG A 348 -18.70 -0.39 0.46
C ARG A 348 -18.74 -0.06 1.94
N PRO A 349 -19.26 -1.02 2.74
CA PRO A 349 -19.31 -0.90 4.18
C PRO A 349 -17.91 -0.82 4.78
#